data_36e4deaf9007861d9902446adee6f0e4
#
_entry.id   36e4deaf9007861d9902446adee6f0e4
#
_cell.length_a   1.000
_cell.length_b   1.000
_cell.length_c   1.000
_cell.angle_alpha   90.00
_cell.angle_beta   90.00
_cell.angle_gamma   90.00
#
_symmetry.space_group_name_H-M   'P 1'
#
loop_
_entity.id
_entity.type
_entity.pdbx_description
1 polymer ?
#
loop_
_entity_poly.entity_id
_entity_poly.type
_entity_poly.pdbx_seq_one_letter_code
_entity_poly.pdbx_strand_id
1 'polypeptide(L)'
;MPQTINTNLVSLNAQRNLSMSQSQLGTAMQRLSSGMRVNSAKDDAAGLAIAERMNTQVKGMTVAMRNANDGISLAQVGEGALGSVGSLFQRMRELAVQSANGTNSSSDRISLNQEFIQLSQEATRTLGGTKFNGLGILATTNDAIFQIGANSNSDVDRLTVTAFDWAANTSINSVLGSTVLSGTGTPTLQITDTPNAQSAISAIDTAIDAINAQRANFGAVQNRFENIVNNMQVAVENQSAARSRIMDADYAAETSALSRANILQQAGNAMVAQANQLPQQVLSLLKG
;
A
#
# COMPACT_ATOMS: atom_id res chain seq x y z
N MET A 1 -2.28 -57.85 -42.54
CA MET A 1 -2.12 -57.96 -41.08
C MET A 1 -2.82 -59.22 -40.63
N PRO A 2 -2.24 -60.10 -39.78
CA PRO A 2 -2.95 -61.24 -39.28
C PRO A 2 -4.20 -60.81 -38.52
N GLN A 3 -5.36 -61.31 -38.93
CA GLN A 3 -6.64 -60.98 -38.26
C GLN A 3 -6.79 -61.97 -37.10
N THR A 4 -6.47 -61.50 -35.89
CA THR A 4 -6.65 -62.20 -34.61
C THR A 4 -8.07 -62.02 -34.11
N ILE A 5 -8.81 -63.10 -33.88
CA ILE A 5 -10.22 -63.09 -33.45
C ILE A 5 -10.35 -62.76 -31.96
N ASN A 6 -9.42 -63.28 -31.13
CA ASN A 6 -9.49 -63.14 -29.67
C ASN A 6 -9.00 -61.80 -29.14
N THR A 7 -8.17 -61.08 -29.88
CA THR A 7 -7.66 -59.75 -29.44
C THR A 7 -7.86 -58.74 -30.57
N ASN A 8 -8.86 -57.88 -30.42
CA ASN A 8 -9.15 -56.83 -31.40
C ASN A 8 -8.27 -55.60 -31.16
N LEU A 9 -7.06 -55.58 -31.77
CA LEU A 9 -6.10 -54.48 -31.65
C LEU A 9 -6.65 -53.16 -32.20
N VAL A 10 -7.54 -53.18 -33.19
CA VAL A 10 -8.16 -51.96 -33.75
C VAL A 10 -9.10 -51.34 -32.75
N SER A 11 -9.92 -52.17 -32.06
CA SER A 11 -10.81 -51.68 -30.99
C SER A 11 -10.03 -51.13 -29.81
N LEU A 12 -8.96 -51.80 -29.37
CA LEU A 12 -8.10 -51.34 -28.28
C LEU A 12 -7.41 -50.00 -28.61
N ASN A 13 -6.97 -49.82 -29.85
CA ASN A 13 -6.38 -48.57 -30.32
C ASN A 13 -7.44 -47.42 -30.37
N ALA A 14 -8.63 -47.75 -30.88
CA ALA A 14 -9.74 -46.78 -30.90
C ALA A 14 -10.18 -46.38 -29.48
N GLN A 15 -10.26 -47.32 -28.53
CA GLN A 15 -10.56 -47.04 -27.13
C GLN A 15 -9.49 -46.15 -26.46
N ARG A 16 -8.21 -46.40 -26.74
CA ARG A 16 -7.11 -45.56 -26.22
C ARG A 16 -7.22 -44.13 -26.74
N ASN A 17 -7.47 -43.94 -28.03
CA ASN A 17 -7.66 -42.64 -28.64
C ASN A 17 -8.90 -41.92 -28.09
N LEU A 18 -9.99 -42.66 -27.85
CA LEU A 18 -11.20 -42.10 -27.20
C LEU A 18 -10.91 -41.61 -25.77
N SER A 19 -10.19 -42.43 -24.99
CA SER A 19 -9.80 -42.03 -23.62
C SER A 19 -8.91 -40.78 -23.61
N MET A 20 -7.98 -40.66 -24.55
CA MET A 20 -7.16 -39.43 -24.70
C MET A 20 -8.02 -38.22 -25.06
N SER A 21 -8.99 -38.36 -25.97
CA SER A 21 -9.91 -37.26 -26.32
C SER A 21 -10.81 -36.86 -25.16
N GLN A 22 -11.26 -37.82 -24.34
CA GLN A 22 -12.02 -37.53 -23.13
C GLN A 22 -11.20 -36.76 -22.09
N SER A 23 -9.92 -37.11 -21.91
CA SER A 23 -9.01 -36.40 -21.03
C SER A 23 -8.76 -34.97 -21.50
N GLN A 24 -8.57 -34.74 -22.81
CA GLN A 24 -8.41 -33.42 -23.40
C GLN A 24 -9.68 -32.57 -23.23
N LEU A 25 -10.86 -33.18 -23.44
CA LEU A 25 -12.14 -32.55 -23.22
C LEU A 25 -12.28 -32.05 -21.76
N GLY A 26 -11.95 -32.92 -20.80
CA GLY A 26 -11.98 -32.57 -19.37
C GLY A 26 -11.05 -31.41 -19.04
N THR A 27 -9.83 -31.42 -19.60
CA THR A 27 -8.86 -30.33 -19.38
C THR A 27 -9.36 -29.01 -19.99
N ALA A 28 -9.88 -29.03 -21.23
CA ALA A 28 -10.41 -27.85 -21.88
C ALA A 28 -11.64 -27.25 -21.11
N MET A 29 -12.53 -28.15 -20.65
CA MET A 29 -13.66 -27.72 -19.81
C MET A 29 -13.20 -27.10 -18.49
N GLN A 30 -12.21 -27.65 -17.82
CA GLN A 30 -11.66 -27.15 -16.58
C GLN A 30 -11.03 -25.77 -16.78
N ARG A 31 -10.22 -25.59 -17.83
CA ARG A 31 -9.56 -24.31 -18.16
C ARG A 31 -10.58 -23.22 -18.54
N LEU A 32 -11.59 -23.62 -19.32
CA LEU A 32 -12.66 -22.70 -19.72
C LEU A 32 -13.52 -22.24 -18.53
N SER A 33 -13.79 -23.18 -17.61
CA SER A 33 -14.57 -22.90 -16.39
C SER A 33 -13.80 -22.03 -15.38
N SER A 34 -12.50 -22.25 -15.22
CA SER A 34 -11.65 -21.49 -14.29
C SER A 34 -11.12 -20.19 -14.89
N GLY A 35 -11.09 -20.05 -16.22
CA GLY A 35 -10.38 -18.99 -16.94
C GLY A 35 -8.85 -19.09 -16.84
N MET A 36 -8.32 -20.17 -16.25
CA MET A 36 -6.90 -20.34 -16.00
C MET A 36 -6.32 -21.51 -16.82
N ARG A 37 -5.19 -21.28 -17.49
CA ARG A 37 -4.39 -22.28 -18.17
C ARG A 37 -3.71 -23.24 -17.21
N VAL A 38 -3.19 -22.68 -16.08
CA VAL A 38 -2.52 -23.42 -15.01
C VAL A 38 -3.43 -23.46 -13.80
N ASN A 39 -4.07 -24.60 -13.55
CA ASN A 39 -5.04 -24.78 -12.47
C ASN A 39 -4.43 -25.57 -11.29
N SER A 40 -3.42 -26.38 -11.57
CA SER A 40 -2.78 -27.25 -10.59
C SER A 40 -1.27 -27.36 -10.85
N ALA A 41 -0.54 -27.80 -9.84
CA ALA A 41 0.91 -28.07 -9.97
C ALA A 41 1.22 -29.13 -11.02
N LYS A 42 0.23 -29.98 -11.41
CA LYS A 42 0.37 -30.97 -12.47
C LYS A 42 0.44 -30.32 -13.86
N ASP A 43 -0.23 -29.17 -14.05
CA ASP A 43 -0.29 -28.49 -15.34
C ASP A 43 1.02 -27.77 -15.65
N ASP A 44 1.55 -27.02 -14.68
CA ASP A 44 2.84 -26.34 -14.74
C ASP A 44 3.31 -25.98 -13.32
N ALA A 45 4.18 -26.78 -12.74
CA ALA A 45 4.70 -26.57 -11.39
C ALA A 45 5.57 -25.31 -11.29
N ALA A 46 6.35 -25.02 -12.34
CA ALA A 46 7.25 -23.86 -12.36
C ALA A 46 6.44 -22.55 -12.55
N GLY A 47 5.51 -22.54 -13.51
CA GLY A 47 4.63 -21.40 -13.75
C GLY A 47 3.76 -21.09 -12.54
N LEU A 48 3.19 -22.09 -11.87
CA LEU A 48 2.42 -21.91 -10.64
C LEU A 48 3.26 -21.29 -9.52
N ALA A 49 4.48 -21.79 -9.28
CA ALA A 49 5.35 -21.24 -8.24
C ALA A 49 5.77 -19.79 -8.51
N ILE A 50 6.00 -19.43 -9.78
CA ILE A 50 6.30 -18.06 -10.18
C ILE A 50 5.07 -17.16 -9.99
N ALA A 51 3.92 -17.60 -10.46
CA ALA A 51 2.66 -16.85 -10.36
C ALA A 51 2.23 -16.62 -8.91
N GLU A 52 2.46 -17.60 -8.01
CA GLU A 52 2.15 -17.45 -6.59
C GLU A 52 3.07 -16.45 -5.89
N ARG A 53 4.38 -16.45 -6.24
CA ARG A 53 5.30 -15.41 -5.77
C ARG A 53 4.89 -14.02 -6.25
N MET A 54 4.48 -13.88 -7.53
CA MET A 54 3.97 -12.63 -8.07
C MET A 54 2.70 -12.18 -7.33
N ASN A 55 1.78 -13.10 -7.05
CA ASN A 55 0.55 -12.84 -6.30
C ASN A 55 0.85 -12.34 -4.88
N THR A 56 1.82 -12.95 -4.20
CA THR A 56 2.27 -12.51 -2.88
C THR A 56 2.86 -11.09 -2.93
N GLN A 57 3.66 -10.78 -3.95
CA GLN A 57 4.19 -9.45 -4.15
C GLN A 57 3.10 -8.42 -4.45
N VAL A 58 2.14 -8.72 -5.32
CA VAL A 58 0.99 -7.85 -5.62
C VAL A 58 0.19 -7.54 -4.35
N LYS A 59 -0.11 -8.57 -3.55
CA LYS A 59 -0.79 -8.38 -2.25
C LYS A 59 0.04 -7.52 -1.30
N GLY A 60 1.35 -7.78 -1.22
CA GLY A 60 2.27 -6.99 -0.39
C GLY A 60 2.32 -5.53 -0.81
N MET A 61 2.45 -5.24 -2.11
CA MET A 61 2.43 -3.87 -2.65
C MET A 61 1.09 -3.17 -2.42
N THR A 62 -0.03 -3.90 -2.51
CA THR A 62 -1.37 -3.33 -2.23
C THR A 62 -1.50 -2.92 -0.76
N VAL A 63 -0.94 -3.68 0.17
CA VAL A 63 -0.89 -3.30 1.59
C VAL A 63 0.05 -2.11 1.79
N ALA A 64 1.22 -2.14 1.14
CA ALA A 64 2.20 -1.06 1.21
C ALA A 64 1.66 0.28 0.70
N MET A 65 0.82 0.28 -0.35
CA MET A 65 0.10 1.47 -0.81
C MET A 65 -0.86 2.02 0.26
N ARG A 66 -1.56 1.15 0.99
CA ARG A 66 -2.41 1.59 2.12
C ARG A 66 -1.57 2.23 3.22
N ASN A 67 -0.47 1.58 3.61
CA ASN A 67 0.45 2.12 4.60
C ASN A 67 1.04 3.48 4.18
N ALA A 68 1.32 3.67 2.89
CA ALA A 68 1.77 4.95 2.35
C ALA A 68 0.68 6.04 2.46
N ASN A 69 -0.59 5.71 2.19
CA ASN A 69 -1.71 6.63 2.38
C ASN A 69 -1.94 6.96 3.86
N ASP A 70 -1.72 6.01 4.77
CA ASP A 70 -1.74 6.27 6.21
C ASP A 70 -0.61 7.25 6.60
N GLY A 71 0.57 7.10 5.99
CA GLY A 71 1.70 8.03 6.15
C GLY A 71 1.38 9.44 5.64
N ILE A 72 0.71 9.58 4.50
CA ILE A 72 0.22 10.87 3.99
C ILE A 72 -0.75 11.49 4.99
N SER A 73 -1.70 10.71 5.49
CA SER A 73 -2.70 11.19 6.46
C SER A 73 -2.06 11.66 7.76
N LEU A 74 -1.06 10.93 8.27
CA LEU A 74 -0.28 11.34 9.43
C LEU A 74 0.43 12.68 9.19
N ALA A 75 1.09 12.82 8.04
CA ALA A 75 1.81 14.04 7.68
C ALA A 75 0.85 15.24 7.54
N GLN A 76 -0.33 15.04 6.97
CA GLN A 76 -1.36 16.08 6.85
C GLN A 76 -1.89 16.54 8.22
N VAL A 77 -2.13 15.61 9.15
CA VAL A 77 -2.54 15.95 10.51
C VAL A 77 -1.45 16.75 11.23
N GLY A 78 -0.19 16.32 11.09
CA GLY A 78 0.97 17.04 11.63
C GLY A 78 1.10 18.45 11.05
N GLU A 79 1.01 18.57 9.72
CA GLU A 79 1.09 19.87 9.03
C GLU A 79 -0.05 20.81 9.42
N GLY A 80 -1.28 20.31 9.50
CA GLY A 80 -2.44 21.12 9.90
C GLY A 80 -2.30 21.67 11.31
N ALA A 81 -1.80 20.85 12.25
CA ALA A 81 -1.53 21.28 13.61
C ALA A 81 -0.42 22.34 13.67
N LEU A 82 0.65 22.16 12.89
CA LEU A 82 1.74 23.15 12.79
C LEU A 82 1.29 24.46 12.16
N GLY A 83 0.37 24.41 11.19
CA GLY A 83 -0.24 25.59 10.62
C GLY A 83 -1.00 26.41 11.67
N SER A 84 -1.75 25.74 12.54
CA SER A 84 -2.45 26.38 13.65
C SER A 84 -1.47 26.99 14.67
N VAL A 85 -0.42 26.26 15.05
CA VAL A 85 0.62 26.77 15.96
C VAL A 85 1.36 27.95 15.35
N GLY A 86 1.65 27.92 14.05
CA GLY A 86 2.24 29.05 13.34
C GLY A 86 1.38 30.31 13.42
N SER A 87 0.06 30.18 13.29
CA SER A 87 -0.86 31.31 13.43
C SER A 87 -0.88 31.87 14.87
N LEU A 88 -0.82 30.99 15.88
CA LEU A 88 -0.71 31.40 17.28
C LEU A 88 0.59 32.17 17.54
N PHE A 89 1.71 31.71 17.00
CA PHE A 89 2.99 32.38 17.14
C PHE A 89 3.02 33.76 16.45
N GLN A 90 2.39 33.87 15.27
CA GLN A 90 2.24 35.16 14.61
C GLN A 90 1.45 36.13 15.47
N ARG A 91 0.35 35.71 16.11
CA ARG A 91 -0.42 36.54 17.04
C ARG A 91 0.39 36.88 18.27
N MET A 92 1.14 35.95 18.83
CA MET A 92 2.05 36.21 19.95
C MET A 92 3.10 37.30 19.59
N ARG A 93 3.62 37.24 18.36
CA ARG A 93 4.56 38.21 17.82
C ARG A 93 3.95 39.61 17.73
N GLU A 94 2.70 39.74 17.26
CA GLU A 94 1.97 41.01 17.22
C GLU A 94 1.87 41.64 18.62
N LEU A 95 1.49 40.81 19.61
CA LEU A 95 1.40 41.24 21.00
C LEU A 95 2.75 41.69 21.56
N ALA A 96 3.82 40.98 21.23
CA ALA A 96 5.18 41.36 21.65
C ALA A 96 5.62 42.68 21.02
N VAL A 97 5.35 42.90 19.73
CA VAL A 97 5.62 44.19 19.05
C VAL A 97 4.80 45.32 19.68
N GLN A 98 3.53 45.07 19.97
CA GLN A 98 2.67 46.03 20.62
C GLN A 98 3.19 46.39 22.03
N SER A 99 3.60 45.37 22.82
CA SER A 99 4.15 45.62 24.17
C SER A 99 5.48 46.33 24.16
N ALA A 100 6.30 46.15 23.11
CA ALA A 100 7.57 46.86 22.96
C ALA A 100 7.42 48.37 22.76
N ASN A 101 6.21 48.88 22.39
CA ASN A 101 5.99 50.27 22.18
C ASN A 101 6.08 51.04 23.50
N GLY A 102 6.86 52.14 23.51
CA GLY A 102 7.09 53.00 24.70
C GLY A 102 5.87 53.78 25.21
N THR A 103 4.80 53.84 24.42
CA THR A 103 3.55 54.53 24.83
C THR A 103 2.68 53.69 25.77
N ASN A 104 2.92 52.39 25.89
CA ASN A 104 2.16 51.50 26.76
C ASN A 104 2.59 51.64 28.22
N SER A 105 1.63 51.74 29.12
CA SER A 105 1.85 51.69 30.56
C SER A 105 2.20 50.24 31.01
N SER A 106 2.73 50.13 32.24
CA SER A 106 2.97 48.78 32.82
C SER A 106 1.68 47.96 32.96
N SER A 107 0.54 48.64 33.23
CA SER A 107 -0.78 47.99 33.31
C SER A 107 -1.23 47.44 31.95
N ASP A 108 -1.01 48.19 30.86
CA ASP A 108 -1.35 47.72 29.50
C ASP A 108 -0.52 46.53 29.08
N ARG A 109 0.79 46.53 29.40
CA ARG A 109 1.68 45.43 29.14
C ARG A 109 1.32 44.16 29.91
N ILE A 110 0.85 44.29 31.15
CA ILE A 110 0.34 43.17 31.93
C ILE A 110 -0.88 42.55 31.24
N SER A 111 -1.79 43.35 30.71
CA SER A 111 -2.97 42.91 29.98
C SER A 111 -2.59 42.19 28.69
N LEU A 112 -1.64 42.73 27.91
CA LEU A 112 -1.08 42.08 26.71
C LEU A 112 -0.38 40.75 27.05
N ASN A 113 0.35 40.72 28.16
CA ASN A 113 1.05 39.53 28.63
C ASN A 113 0.07 38.40 29.03
N GLN A 114 -1.12 38.73 29.54
CA GLN A 114 -2.15 37.72 29.83
C GLN A 114 -2.65 37.05 28.57
N GLU A 115 -2.93 37.79 27.48
CA GLU A 115 -3.29 37.22 26.19
C GLU A 115 -2.13 36.36 25.63
N PHE A 116 -0.89 36.86 25.72
CA PHE A 116 0.31 36.15 25.29
C PHE A 116 0.45 34.76 25.98
N ILE A 117 0.24 34.72 27.30
CA ILE A 117 0.29 33.48 28.09
C ILE A 117 -0.80 32.49 27.61
N GLN A 118 -2.02 32.95 27.38
CA GLN A 118 -3.12 32.09 26.91
C GLN A 118 -2.80 31.48 25.52
N LEU A 119 -2.25 32.29 24.60
CA LEU A 119 -1.83 31.80 23.29
C LEU A 119 -0.69 30.79 23.39
N SER A 120 0.27 31.02 24.27
CA SER A 120 1.36 30.09 24.54
C SER A 120 0.85 28.74 25.08
N GLN A 121 -0.10 28.76 26.02
CA GLN A 121 -0.74 27.60 26.57
C GLN A 121 -1.50 26.79 25.47
N GLU A 122 -2.22 27.53 24.60
CA GLU A 122 -2.95 26.91 23.50
C GLU A 122 -1.99 26.27 22.45
N ALA A 123 -0.86 26.93 22.15
CA ALA A 123 0.18 26.37 21.30
C ALA A 123 0.75 25.07 21.92
N THR A 124 1.05 25.09 23.21
CA THR A 124 1.52 23.92 23.97
C THR A 124 0.48 22.77 23.92
N ARG A 125 -0.80 23.10 24.15
CA ARG A 125 -1.89 22.13 24.11
C ARG A 125 -2.03 21.51 22.71
N THR A 126 -1.91 22.30 21.66
CA THR A 126 -2.00 21.83 20.28
C THR A 126 -0.83 20.91 19.93
N LEU A 127 0.40 21.29 20.30
CA LEU A 127 1.60 20.49 20.04
C LEU A 127 1.56 19.14 20.79
N GLY A 128 1.23 19.17 22.07
CA GLY A 128 1.16 17.95 22.90
C GLY A 128 -0.08 17.09 22.63
N GLY A 129 -1.19 17.73 22.20
CA GLY A 129 -2.47 17.08 21.97
C GLY A 129 -2.62 16.44 20.58
N THR A 130 -1.75 16.78 19.62
CA THR A 130 -1.87 16.26 18.25
C THR A 130 -1.47 14.80 18.19
N LYS A 131 -2.46 13.94 17.91
CA LYS A 131 -2.29 12.48 17.85
C LYS A 131 -2.86 11.92 16.56
N PHE A 132 -2.24 10.88 16.06
CA PHE A 132 -2.76 10.03 14.98
C PHE A 132 -2.89 8.60 15.50
N ASN A 133 -4.09 8.05 15.45
CA ASN A 133 -4.39 6.71 15.99
C ASN A 133 -3.87 6.49 17.43
N GLY A 134 -3.98 7.53 18.28
CA GLY A 134 -3.53 7.50 19.67
C GLY A 134 -2.03 7.75 19.88
N LEU A 135 -1.22 7.79 18.84
CA LEU A 135 0.20 8.10 18.90
C LEU A 135 0.44 9.60 18.72
N GLY A 136 1.25 10.20 19.58
CA GLY A 136 1.69 11.60 19.44
C GLY A 136 2.54 11.75 18.18
N ILE A 137 2.31 12.81 17.41
CA ILE A 137 3.07 13.07 16.17
C ILE A 137 4.12 14.14 16.39
N LEU A 138 3.77 15.17 17.15
CA LEU A 138 4.57 16.38 17.31
C LEU A 138 5.35 16.44 18.63
N ALA A 139 5.10 15.55 19.55
CA ALA A 139 5.75 15.49 20.87
C ALA A 139 6.27 14.09 21.13
N THR A 140 7.08 13.57 20.22
CA THR A 140 7.64 12.21 20.32
C THR A 140 9.09 12.18 19.85
N THR A 141 9.88 11.35 20.50
CA THR A 141 11.26 11.03 20.11
C THR A 141 11.33 9.83 19.17
N ASN A 142 10.22 9.11 18.99
CA ASN A 142 10.18 7.90 18.20
C ASN A 142 9.80 8.18 16.75
N ASP A 143 10.67 7.80 15.84
CA ASP A 143 10.44 7.87 14.41
C ASP A 143 9.25 6.99 13.99
N ALA A 144 8.41 7.50 13.10
CA ALA A 144 7.35 6.73 12.51
C ALA A 144 7.88 5.98 11.28
N ILE A 145 7.90 4.64 11.36
CA ILE A 145 8.40 3.77 10.29
C ILE A 145 7.21 3.20 9.52
N PHE A 146 7.15 3.47 8.22
CA PHE A 146 6.14 2.94 7.32
C PHE A 146 6.73 1.88 6.39
N GLN A 147 6.10 0.69 6.36
CA GLN A 147 6.45 -0.36 5.41
C GLN A 147 5.80 -0.03 4.07
N ILE A 148 6.62 0.39 3.09
CA ILE A 148 6.24 0.86 1.77
C ILE A 148 6.64 -0.09 0.65
N GLY A 149 7.10 -1.28 0.96
CA GLY A 149 7.45 -2.32 0.00
C GLY A 149 6.95 -3.69 0.44
N ALA A 150 6.95 -4.64 -0.50
CA ALA A 150 6.45 -5.99 -0.28
C ALA A 150 7.47 -6.92 0.39
N ASN A 151 8.73 -6.50 0.51
CA ASN A 151 9.82 -7.31 1.02
C ASN A 151 10.31 -6.82 2.38
N SER A 152 11.31 -7.48 2.97
CA SER A 152 11.85 -7.18 4.29
C SER A 152 13.10 -6.29 4.27
N ASN A 153 13.48 -5.72 3.12
CA ASN A 153 14.66 -4.86 3.02
C ASN A 153 14.38 -3.51 3.70
N SER A 154 15.12 -3.20 4.79
CA SER A 154 14.95 -1.98 5.57
C SER A 154 15.26 -0.70 4.77
N ASP A 155 16.16 -0.77 3.79
CA ASP A 155 16.68 0.40 3.11
C ASP A 155 15.79 0.86 1.95
N VAL A 156 15.04 -0.07 1.36
CA VAL A 156 14.20 0.17 0.18
C VAL A 156 12.70 0.08 0.51
N ASP A 157 12.32 -0.88 1.35
CA ASP A 157 10.93 -1.19 1.63
C ASP A 157 10.36 -0.42 2.82
N ARG A 158 11.15 0.44 3.47
CA ARG A 158 10.72 1.26 4.60
C ARG A 158 10.96 2.74 4.34
N LEU A 159 10.03 3.56 4.78
CA LEU A 159 10.20 5.00 4.85
C LEU A 159 10.06 5.44 6.30
N THR A 160 11.10 6.07 6.80
CA THR A 160 11.11 6.66 8.13
C THR A 160 10.71 8.12 8.04
N VAL A 161 9.68 8.49 8.76
CA VAL A 161 9.30 9.87 9.03
C VAL A 161 9.92 10.24 10.35
N THR A 162 10.93 11.12 10.31
CA THR A 162 11.69 11.51 11.49
C THR A 162 10.76 12.20 12.48
N ALA A 163 10.79 11.74 13.71
CA ALA A 163 10.07 12.35 14.81
C ALA A 163 10.53 13.79 15.01
N PHE A 164 9.61 14.66 15.35
CA PHE A 164 9.93 16.01 15.77
C PHE A 164 9.69 16.12 17.28
N ASP A 165 10.77 16.11 18.03
CA ASP A 165 10.72 16.34 19.46
C ASP A 165 10.77 17.84 19.77
N TRP A 166 9.59 18.43 19.99
CA TRP A 166 9.46 19.83 20.37
C TRP A 166 10.10 20.12 21.72
N ALA A 167 10.10 19.14 22.61
CA ALA A 167 10.70 19.30 23.94
C ALA A 167 12.22 19.44 23.89
N ALA A 168 12.84 18.86 22.87
CA ALA A 168 14.29 19.00 22.61
C ALA A 168 14.63 20.21 21.73
N ASN A 169 13.62 20.83 21.06
CA ASN A 169 13.86 21.99 20.18
C ASN A 169 14.03 23.28 20.98
N THR A 170 15.26 23.76 21.04
CA THR A 170 15.65 24.95 21.82
C THR A 170 14.90 26.21 21.41
N SER A 171 14.59 26.37 20.12
CA SER A 171 13.87 27.55 19.59
C SER A 171 12.44 27.64 20.11
N ILE A 172 11.76 26.52 20.21
CA ILE A 172 10.37 26.48 20.67
C ILE A 172 10.30 26.45 22.19
N ASN A 173 11.25 25.76 22.83
CA ASN A 173 11.38 25.77 24.28
C ASN A 173 11.68 27.16 24.84
N SER A 174 12.39 28.01 24.11
CA SER A 174 12.63 29.38 24.52
C SER A 174 11.33 30.23 24.63
N VAL A 175 10.31 29.89 23.81
CA VAL A 175 9.01 30.54 23.78
C VAL A 175 8.02 29.93 24.77
N LEU A 176 7.86 28.59 24.71
CA LEU A 176 6.81 27.85 25.41
C LEU A 176 7.22 27.36 26.80
N GLY A 177 8.52 27.21 27.05
CA GLY A 177 9.06 26.63 28.29
C GLY A 177 9.26 25.11 28.19
N SER A 178 10.13 24.56 29.03
CA SER A 178 10.64 23.18 28.97
C SER A 178 9.62 22.07 29.33
N THR A 179 8.37 22.40 29.64
CA THR A 179 7.34 21.46 30.14
C THR A 179 6.23 21.16 29.12
N VAL A 180 6.52 21.24 27.83
CA VAL A 180 5.57 21.02 26.74
C VAL A 180 4.88 19.64 26.81
N LEU A 181 5.57 18.60 27.27
CA LEU A 181 5.02 17.25 27.40
C LEU A 181 3.98 17.08 28.53
N SER A 182 3.94 18.01 29.50
CA SER A 182 3.04 17.91 30.67
C SER A 182 1.76 18.75 30.58
N GLY A 183 1.58 19.52 29.51
CA GLY A 183 0.36 20.32 29.30
C GLY A 183 0.14 21.47 30.29
N THR A 184 1.07 21.72 31.24
CA THR A 184 0.97 22.71 32.31
C THR A 184 2.14 23.73 32.30
N GLY A 185 2.86 23.82 31.17
CA GLY A 185 4.00 24.73 31.06
C GLY A 185 3.58 26.19 31.24
N THR A 186 4.19 26.90 32.20
CA THR A 186 4.19 28.35 32.23
C THR A 186 5.19 28.83 31.17
N PRO A 187 4.80 29.75 30.28
CA PRO A 187 5.72 30.26 29.27
C PRO A 187 6.95 30.90 29.92
N THR A 188 8.11 30.60 29.37
CA THR A 188 9.38 31.15 29.85
C THR A 188 9.49 32.64 29.49
N LEU A 189 8.86 33.03 28.39
CA LEU A 189 8.84 34.39 27.90
C LEU A 189 7.65 35.18 28.46
N GLN A 190 7.94 36.42 28.89
CA GLN A 190 6.96 37.40 29.28
C GLN A 190 7.21 38.70 28.51
N ILE A 191 6.16 39.45 28.24
CA ILE A 191 6.23 40.70 27.50
C ILE A 191 5.88 41.90 28.39
N THR A 192 6.21 41.83 29.67
CA THR A 192 5.89 42.85 30.70
C THR A 192 6.76 44.09 30.59
N ASP A 193 7.95 43.98 29.97
CA ASP A 193 8.92 45.08 29.81
C ASP A 193 9.37 45.16 28.35
N THR A 194 9.86 46.34 27.93
CA THR A 194 10.37 46.56 26.57
C THR A 194 11.54 45.63 26.20
N PRO A 195 12.57 45.38 27.05
CA PRO A 195 13.64 44.45 26.75
C PRO A 195 13.14 43.00 26.60
N ASN A 196 12.22 42.55 27.46
CA ASN A 196 11.62 41.26 27.41
C ASN A 196 10.77 41.07 26.13
N ALA A 197 9.99 42.09 25.76
CA ALA A 197 9.22 42.11 24.53
C ALA A 197 10.11 41.98 23.26
N GLN A 198 11.27 42.65 23.22
CA GLN A 198 12.23 42.57 22.13
C GLN A 198 12.86 41.16 22.07
N SER A 199 13.21 40.57 23.20
CA SER A 199 13.71 39.23 23.29
C SER A 199 12.65 38.20 22.83
N ALA A 200 11.38 38.44 23.19
CA ALA A 200 10.26 37.60 22.75
C ALA A 200 10.06 37.63 21.24
N ILE A 201 10.18 38.80 20.60
CA ILE A 201 10.08 38.90 19.13
C ILE A 201 11.14 38.03 18.47
N SER A 202 12.40 38.12 18.87
CA SER A 202 13.49 37.36 18.31
C SER A 202 13.32 35.85 18.56
N ALA A 203 12.88 35.45 19.74
CA ALA A 203 12.63 34.04 20.05
C ALA A 203 11.46 33.46 19.24
N ILE A 204 10.39 34.24 19.06
CA ILE A 204 9.23 33.84 18.25
C ILE A 204 9.62 33.71 16.77
N ASP A 205 10.43 34.61 16.22
CA ASP A 205 10.90 34.52 14.83
C ASP A 205 11.68 33.22 14.59
N THR A 206 12.59 32.86 15.50
CA THR A 206 13.32 31.58 15.39
C THR A 206 12.40 30.37 15.57
N ALA A 207 11.36 30.47 16.37
CA ALA A 207 10.39 29.40 16.54
C ALA A 207 9.47 29.24 15.29
N ILE A 208 9.07 30.35 14.65
CA ILE A 208 8.33 30.32 13.38
C ILE A 208 9.16 29.66 12.27
N ASP A 209 10.46 29.98 12.20
CA ASP A 209 11.37 29.35 11.23
C ASP A 209 11.46 27.83 11.47
N ALA A 210 11.55 27.40 12.71
CA ALA A 210 11.55 25.96 13.06
C ALA A 210 10.25 25.27 12.66
N ILE A 211 9.09 25.91 12.88
CA ILE A 211 7.78 25.41 12.45
C ILE A 211 7.73 25.28 10.92
N ASN A 212 8.17 26.30 10.19
CA ASN A 212 8.14 26.31 8.74
C ASN A 212 9.07 25.24 8.16
N ALA A 213 10.25 25.03 8.75
CA ALA A 213 11.17 23.95 8.37
C ALA A 213 10.51 22.58 8.54
N GLN A 214 9.79 22.37 9.66
CA GLN A 214 9.10 21.08 9.89
C GLN A 214 7.90 20.90 8.97
N ARG A 215 7.14 21.96 8.67
CA ARG A 215 6.08 21.91 7.67
C ARG A 215 6.62 21.53 6.28
N ALA A 216 7.76 22.10 5.89
CA ALA A 216 8.45 21.75 4.65
C ALA A 216 8.86 20.26 4.63
N ASN A 217 9.34 19.72 5.77
CA ASN A 217 9.64 18.30 5.90
C ASN A 217 8.40 17.43 5.71
N PHE A 218 7.26 17.78 6.34
CA PHE A 218 6.00 17.04 6.13
C PHE A 218 5.53 17.12 4.68
N GLY A 219 5.63 18.28 4.03
CA GLY A 219 5.31 18.41 2.61
C GLY A 219 6.22 17.56 1.71
N ALA A 220 7.51 17.53 2.00
CA ALA A 220 8.45 16.66 1.27
C ALA A 220 8.13 15.17 1.47
N VAL A 221 7.76 14.76 2.68
CA VAL A 221 7.35 13.39 3.01
C VAL A 221 6.06 13.01 2.28
N GLN A 222 5.06 13.91 2.23
CA GLN A 222 3.82 13.69 1.47
C GLN A 222 4.13 13.43 -0.01
N ASN A 223 4.92 14.30 -0.65
CA ASN A 223 5.33 14.12 -2.03
C ASN A 223 6.08 12.80 -2.27
N ARG A 224 6.91 12.37 -1.32
CA ARG A 224 7.60 11.07 -1.41
C ARG A 224 6.62 9.91 -1.36
N PHE A 225 5.65 9.93 -0.45
CA PHE A 225 4.62 8.89 -0.36
C PHE A 225 3.75 8.84 -1.63
N GLU A 226 3.35 9.99 -2.17
CA GLU A 226 2.58 10.04 -3.43
C GLU A 226 3.34 9.42 -4.59
N ASN A 227 4.63 9.74 -4.74
CA ASN A 227 5.47 9.11 -5.76
C ASN A 227 5.61 7.60 -5.56
N ILE A 228 5.73 7.14 -4.31
CA ILE A 228 5.79 5.73 -3.96
C ILE A 228 4.47 5.03 -4.34
N VAL A 229 3.32 5.61 -4.01
CA VAL A 229 1.99 5.07 -4.38
C VAL A 229 1.86 4.94 -5.89
N ASN A 230 2.22 5.98 -6.66
CA ASN A 230 2.18 5.96 -8.12
C ASN A 230 3.09 4.87 -8.70
N ASN A 231 4.33 4.75 -8.23
CA ASN A 231 5.26 3.70 -8.66
C ASN A 231 4.74 2.30 -8.33
N MET A 232 4.14 2.11 -7.16
CA MET A 232 3.57 0.82 -6.78
C MET A 232 2.36 0.44 -7.62
N GLN A 233 1.50 1.41 -8.00
CA GLN A 233 0.38 1.15 -8.89
C GLN A 233 0.85 0.58 -10.22
N VAL A 234 1.86 1.21 -10.84
CA VAL A 234 2.46 0.72 -12.08
C VAL A 234 3.12 -0.67 -11.89
N ALA A 235 3.79 -0.88 -10.76
CA ALA A 235 4.40 -2.16 -10.45
C ALA A 235 3.35 -3.28 -10.27
N VAL A 236 2.25 -3.01 -9.57
CA VAL A 236 1.11 -3.94 -9.39
C VAL A 236 0.47 -4.29 -10.73
N GLU A 237 0.26 -3.30 -11.60
CA GLU A 237 -0.29 -3.51 -12.94
C GLU A 237 0.63 -4.42 -13.78
N ASN A 238 1.91 -4.10 -13.86
CA ASN A 238 2.89 -4.89 -14.60
C ASN A 238 3.02 -6.32 -14.06
N GLN A 239 3.03 -6.47 -12.73
CA GLN A 239 3.12 -7.78 -12.07
C GLN A 239 1.85 -8.60 -12.32
N SER A 240 0.68 -7.96 -12.27
CA SER A 240 -0.60 -8.60 -12.56
C SER A 240 -0.68 -9.04 -14.03
N ALA A 241 -0.25 -8.19 -14.96
CA ALA A 241 -0.17 -8.51 -16.38
C ALA A 241 0.82 -9.66 -16.66
N ALA A 242 1.95 -9.70 -15.96
CA ALA A 242 2.91 -10.80 -16.07
C ALA A 242 2.34 -12.11 -15.52
N ARG A 243 1.63 -12.06 -14.38
CA ARG A 243 0.92 -13.19 -13.80
C ARG A 243 -0.18 -13.72 -14.73
N SER A 244 -0.97 -12.82 -15.32
CA SER A 244 -2.02 -13.14 -16.30
C SER A 244 -1.45 -13.95 -17.48
N ARG A 245 -0.32 -13.52 -18.05
CA ARG A 245 0.34 -14.26 -19.15
C ARG A 245 0.77 -15.69 -18.78
N ILE A 246 1.03 -15.95 -17.51
CA ILE A 246 1.40 -17.30 -17.02
C ILE A 246 0.15 -18.13 -16.74
N MET A 247 -0.82 -17.55 -16.05
CA MET A 247 -1.94 -18.27 -15.45
C MET A 247 -3.19 -18.30 -16.30
N ASP A 248 -3.49 -17.25 -17.06
CA ASP A 248 -4.78 -17.11 -17.72
C ASP A 248 -4.84 -17.90 -19.01
N ALA A 249 -6.02 -18.42 -19.31
CA ALA A 249 -6.29 -19.18 -20.53
C ALA A 249 -6.73 -18.24 -21.68
N ASP A 250 -6.24 -18.51 -22.89
CA ASP A 250 -6.79 -17.92 -24.10
C ASP A 250 -8.13 -18.60 -24.41
N TYR A 251 -9.21 -17.88 -24.24
CA TYR A 251 -10.58 -18.36 -24.44
C TYR A 251 -10.84 -18.85 -25.87
N ALA A 252 -10.25 -18.18 -26.88
CA ALA A 252 -10.44 -18.56 -28.28
C ALA A 252 -9.73 -19.88 -28.61
N ALA A 253 -8.52 -20.05 -28.10
CA ALA A 253 -7.78 -21.31 -28.26
C ALA A 253 -8.46 -22.46 -27.53
N GLU A 254 -8.94 -22.23 -26.28
CA GLU A 254 -9.54 -23.28 -25.46
C GLU A 254 -10.94 -23.70 -25.96
N THR A 255 -11.77 -22.78 -26.48
CA THR A 255 -13.05 -23.10 -27.12
C THR A 255 -12.85 -23.93 -28.42
N SER A 256 -11.80 -23.63 -29.20
CA SER A 256 -11.40 -24.41 -30.36
C SER A 256 -10.96 -25.80 -29.98
N ALA A 257 -10.16 -25.95 -28.90
CA ALA A 257 -9.73 -27.22 -28.35
C ALA A 257 -10.92 -28.04 -27.83
N LEU A 258 -11.86 -27.40 -27.13
CA LEU A 258 -13.11 -28.03 -26.66
C LEU A 258 -13.94 -28.55 -27.82
N SER A 259 -14.16 -27.75 -28.86
CA SER A 259 -14.92 -28.18 -30.05
C SER A 259 -14.27 -29.35 -30.76
N ARG A 260 -12.94 -29.31 -30.91
CA ARG A 260 -12.16 -30.42 -31.52
C ARG A 260 -12.28 -31.70 -30.69
N ALA A 261 -12.14 -31.60 -29.36
CA ALA A 261 -12.24 -32.76 -28.47
C ALA A 261 -13.65 -33.36 -28.50
N ASN A 262 -14.73 -32.57 -28.59
CA ASN A 262 -16.10 -33.02 -28.75
C ASN A 262 -16.29 -33.77 -30.06
N ILE A 263 -15.77 -33.28 -31.19
CA ILE A 263 -15.86 -33.92 -32.48
C ILE A 263 -15.07 -35.26 -32.45
N LEU A 264 -13.88 -35.23 -31.87
CA LEU A 264 -13.05 -36.47 -31.76
C LEU A 264 -13.70 -37.51 -30.84
N GLN A 265 -14.40 -37.09 -29.78
CA GLN A 265 -15.14 -38.03 -28.93
C GLN A 265 -16.30 -38.67 -29.68
N GLN A 266 -17.08 -37.93 -30.48
CA GLN A 266 -18.17 -38.44 -31.27
C GLN A 266 -17.63 -39.41 -32.37
N ALA A 267 -16.60 -39.01 -33.09
CA ALA A 267 -15.93 -39.85 -34.09
C ALA A 267 -15.32 -41.09 -33.46
N GLY A 268 -14.67 -40.93 -32.28
CA GLY A 268 -14.08 -42.06 -31.55
C GLY A 268 -15.11 -43.09 -31.13
N ASN A 269 -16.28 -42.68 -30.65
CA ASN A 269 -17.39 -43.57 -30.33
C ASN A 269 -17.85 -44.36 -31.57
N ALA A 270 -18.01 -43.71 -32.71
CA ALA A 270 -18.39 -44.34 -33.96
C ALA A 270 -17.30 -45.33 -34.44
N MET A 271 -16.03 -44.97 -34.33
CA MET A 271 -14.89 -45.84 -34.68
C MET A 271 -14.77 -47.06 -33.77
N VAL A 272 -15.02 -46.93 -32.47
CA VAL A 272 -15.06 -48.07 -31.53
C VAL A 272 -16.20 -49.03 -31.90
N ALA A 273 -17.39 -48.48 -32.21
CA ALA A 273 -18.53 -49.28 -32.67
C ALA A 273 -18.19 -50.05 -33.96
N GLN A 274 -17.58 -49.37 -34.95
CA GLN A 274 -17.17 -50.00 -36.22
C GLN A 274 -16.08 -51.03 -36.02
N ALA A 275 -15.08 -50.74 -35.15
CA ALA A 275 -13.99 -51.69 -34.85
C ALA A 275 -14.49 -52.98 -34.17
N ASN A 276 -15.57 -52.87 -33.35
CA ASN A 276 -16.18 -54.04 -32.72
C ASN A 276 -16.97 -54.91 -33.68
N GLN A 277 -17.40 -54.39 -34.84
CA GLN A 277 -18.10 -55.16 -35.85
C GLN A 277 -17.14 -55.98 -36.76
N LEU A 278 -15.88 -55.59 -36.90
CA LEU A 278 -14.89 -56.23 -37.74
C LEU A 278 -14.73 -57.77 -37.46
N PRO A 279 -14.61 -58.22 -36.21
CA PRO A 279 -14.52 -59.63 -35.92
C PRO A 279 -15.76 -60.45 -36.30
N GLN A 280 -16.95 -59.80 -36.21
CA GLN A 280 -18.24 -60.48 -36.61
C GLN A 280 -18.32 -60.68 -38.11
N GLN A 281 -17.78 -59.76 -38.91
CA GLN A 281 -17.70 -59.97 -40.37
C GLN A 281 -16.76 -61.15 -40.75
N VAL A 282 -15.63 -61.24 -40.01
CA VAL A 282 -14.71 -62.37 -40.22
C VAL A 282 -15.36 -63.73 -39.83
N LEU A 283 -16.15 -63.70 -38.74
CA LEU A 283 -16.87 -64.90 -38.26
C LEU A 283 -17.97 -65.32 -39.24
N SER A 284 -18.63 -64.39 -39.92
CA SER A 284 -19.67 -64.64 -40.93
C SER A 284 -19.08 -65.25 -42.20
N LEU A 285 -17.85 -64.82 -42.56
CA LEU A 285 -17.11 -65.45 -43.72
C LEU A 285 -16.57 -66.83 -43.41
N LEU A 286 -16.42 -67.21 -42.14
CA LEU A 286 -16.00 -68.57 -41.74
C LEU A 286 -17.18 -69.53 -41.57
N LYS A 287 -18.42 -69.02 -41.49
CA LYS A 287 -19.66 -69.82 -41.37
C LYS A 287 -20.39 -70.00 -42.67
N GLY A 288 -20.02 -69.31 -43.75
CA GLY A 288 -20.49 -69.51 -45.12
C GLY A 288 -19.49 -70.36 -45.93
#